data_e21a09a3ea00ba71ca2dab4619acaea0
#
_entry.id   e21a09a3ea00ba71ca2dab4619acaea0
#
_cell.length_a   1.000
_cell.length_b   1.000
_cell.length_c   1.000
_cell.angle_alpha   90.00
_cell.angle_beta   90.00
_cell.angle_gamma   90.00
#
_symmetry.space_group_name_H-M   'P 1'
#
loop_
_entity.id
_entity.type
_entity.pdbx_description
1 polymer ?
#
loop_
_entity_poly.entity_id
_entity_poly.type
_entity_poly.pdbx_seq_one_letter_code
_entity_poly.pdbx_strand_id
1 'polypeptide(L)'
;GDLPIYVAEDSVDVWSCPQEFQLDENLLPTEVAGCPPDGFSATGQLWGNPLFDWDAMAANGYAWWVRRIRHLCGIYDVLRIDHFRGFAGYYAIPYGDKTAENGRWRTGPGYALFAAVKKELGSPRIIAEDLGFLTDDVRALLKECAYPGMKVLEFAFDSRDGGDYRPH
;
A
#
# COMPACT_ATOMS: atom_id res chain seq x y z
N GLY A 1 -10.97 -11.24 -3.95
CA GLY A 1 -11.02 -9.87 -4.46
C GLY A 1 -9.68 -9.19 -4.42
N ASP A 2 -9.52 -8.10 -5.15
CA ASP A 2 -8.30 -7.29 -5.19
C ASP A 2 -8.57 -5.92 -4.56
N LEU A 3 -7.63 -5.46 -3.75
CA LEU A 3 -7.73 -4.20 -3.01
C LEU A 3 -6.47 -3.38 -3.29
N PRO A 4 -6.53 -2.43 -4.26
CA PRO A 4 -5.44 -1.49 -4.47
C PRO A 4 -5.19 -0.65 -3.23
N ILE A 5 -3.91 -0.38 -2.91
CA ILE A 5 -3.60 0.48 -1.76
C ILE A 5 -4.13 1.90 -1.98
N TYR A 6 -3.96 2.45 -3.18
CA TYR A 6 -4.35 3.83 -3.48
C TYR A 6 -5.67 3.92 -4.25
N VAL A 7 -6.21 5.13 -4.30
CA VAL A 7 -7.40 5.51 -5.07
C VAL A 7 -7.03 6.60 -6.07
N ALA A 8 -7.84 6.79 -7.10
CA ALA A 8 -7.61 7.86 -8.07
C ALA A 8 -7.91 9.24 -7.46
N GLU A 9 -7.22 10.28 -7.93
CA GLU A 9 -7.39 11.66 -7.48
C GLU A 9 -8.85 12.13 -7.69
N ASP A 10 -9.46 11.76 -8.81
CA ASP A 10 -10.84 12.11 -9.17
C ASP A 10 -11.89 11.10 -8.67
N SER A 11 -11.51 10.24 -7.69
CA SER A 11 -12.42 9.23 -7.12
C SER A 11 -13.44 9.84 -6.17
N VAL A 12 -14.56 9.12 -5.99
CA VAL A 12 -15.55 9.44 -4.96
C VAL A 12 -14.94 9.40 -3.54
N ASP A 13 -13.92 8.59 -3.32
CA ASP A 13 -13.23 8.47 -2.03
C ASP A 13 -12.55 9.80 -1.64
N VAL A 14 -11.79 10.39 -2.55
CA VAL A 14 -11.12 11.67 -2.34
C VAL A 14 -12.15 12.79 -2.19
N TRP A 15 -13.17 12.81 -3.04
CA TRP A 15 -14.22 13.81 -3.02
C TRP A 15 -15.05 13.79 -1.73
N SER A 16 -15.40 12.58 -1.22
CA SER A 16 -16.28 12.45 -0.05
C SER A 16 -15.54 12.48 1.29
N CYS A 17 -14.24 12.18 1.30
CA CYS A 17 -13.43 12.10 2.51
C CYS A 17 -12.07 12.80 2.31
N PRO A 18 -12.01 14.06 1.85
CA PRO A 18 -10.74 14.74 1.54
C PRO A 18 -9.79 14.83 2.74
N GLN A 19 -10.32 14.85 3.96
CA GLN A 19 -9.53 14.88 5.19
C GLN A 19 -8.71 13.62 5.46
N GLU A 20 -8.95 12.54 4.71
CA GLU A 20 -8.18 11.30 4.82
C GLU A 20 -6.93 11.30 3.91
N PHE A 21 -6.73 12.37 3.14
CA PHE A 21 -5.66 12.48 2.15
C PHE A 21 -4.79 13.71 2.36
N GLN A 22 -3.53 13.65 1.89
CA GLN A 22 -2.58 14.76 1.94
C GLN A 22 -2.89 15.78 0.84
N LEU A 23 -3.89 16.62 1.08
CA LEU A 23 -4.32 17.67 0.15
C LEU A 23 -3.98 19.06 0.70
N ASP A 24 -3.83 20.03 -0.19
CA ASP A 24 -3.70 21.44 0.14
C ASP A 24 -5.07 22.11 0.35
N GLU A 25 -5.08 23.41 0.57
CA GLU A 25 -6.29 24.23 0.76
C GLU A 25 -7.21 24.29 -0.47
N ASN A 26 -6.68 23.95 -1.65
CA ASN A 26 -7.41 23.87 -2.92
C ASN A 26 -7.87 22.44 -3.23
N LEU A 27 -7.69 21.50 -2.31
CA LEU A 27 -7.97 20.09 -2.44
C LEU A 27 -7.10 19.39 -3.52
N LEU A 28 -5.93 19.93 -3.83
CA LEU A 28 -4.94 19.31 -4.70
C LEU A 28 -3.94 18.49 -3.86
N PRO A 29 -3.46 17.34 -4.36
CA PRO A 29 -2.44 16.57 -3.67
C PRO A 29 -1.17 17.41 -3.41
N THR A 30 -0.57 17.29 -2.24
CA THR A 30 0.74 17.88 -1.96
C THR A 30 1.87 16.99 -2.47
N GLU A 31 1.71 15.68 -2.30
CA GLU A 31 2.59 14.62 -2.83
C GLU A 31 1.70 13.50 -3.36
N VAL A 32 2.24 12.70 -4.29
CA VAL A 32 1.54 11.58 -4.91
C VAL A 32 2.36 10.29 -4.83
N ALA A 33 1.68 9.16 -4.98
CA ALA A 33 2.27 7.84 -4.90
C ALA A 33 3.08 7.48 -6.14
N GLY A 34 4.06 6.59 -5.93
CA GLY A 34 4.85 5.98 -6.98
C GLY A 34 5.89 5.02 -6.44
N CYS A 35 6.88 4.70 -7.27
CA CYS A 35 8.05 3.92 -6.89
C CYS A 35 9.34 4.62 -7.32
N PRO A 36 10.44 4.45 -6.57
CA PRO A 36 11.72 5.04 -6.92
C PRO A 36 12.28 4.47 -8.23
N PRO A 37 13.25 5.15 -8.84
CA PRO A 37 14.09 4.58 -9.88
C PRO A 37 14.68 3.23 -9.47
N ASP A 38 14.66 2.27 -10.38
CA ASP A 38 15.18 0.92 -10.18
C ASP A 38 15.76 0.33 -11.47
N GLY A 39 16.10 -0.96 -11.47
CA GLY A 39 16.62 -1.67 -12.64
C GLY A 39 15.61 -1.85 -13.78
N PHE A 40 14.33 -1.65 -13.56
CA PHE A 40 13.27 -1.77 -14.55
C PHE A 40 12.82 -0.40 -15.08
N SER A 41 12.94 0.66 -14.28
CA SER A 41 12.56 2.02 -14.65
C SER A 41 13.60 3.03 -14.15
N ALA A 42 14.36 3.60 -15.06
CA ALA A 42 15.42 4.56 -14.73
C ALA A 42 14.90 5.87 -14.09
N THR A 43 13.65 6.24 -14.33
CA THR A 43 12.98 7.43 -13.77
C THR A 43 11.98 7.10 -12.67
N GLY A 44 11.90 5.82 -12.28
CA GLY A 44 10.89 5.31 -11.36
C GLY A 44 9.50 5.27 -11.98
N GLN A 45 8.49 5.06 -11.13
CA GLN A 45 7.09 5.03 -11.55
C GLN A 45 6.32 6.13 -10.84
N LEU A 46 5.75 7.03 -11.59
CA LEU A 46 4.84 8.06 -11.10
C LEU A 46 3.39 7.55 -11.27
N TRP A 47 2.74 7.15 -10.19
CA TRP A 47 1.37 6.64 -10.25
C TRP A 47 0.33 7.75 -10.17
N GLY A 48 0.64 8.85 -9.49
CA GLY A 48 -0.20 10.04 -9.42
C GLY A 48 -1.36 9.96 -8.43
N ASN A 49 -1.51 8.86 -7.69
CA ASN A 49 -2.55 8.71 -6.68
C ASN A 49 -2.26 9.59 -5.46
N PRO A 50 -3.28 10.26 -4.87
CA PRO A 50 -3.12 10.99 -3.63
C PRO A 50 -2.64 10.08 -2.49
N LEU A 51 -1.79 10.60 -1.64
CA LEU A 51 -1.31 9.90 -0.44
C LEU A 51 -2.29 10.08 0.72
N PHE A 52 -2.38 9.06 1.58
CA PHE A 52 -3.21 9.13 2.79
C PHE A 52 -2.56 9.99 3.86
N ASP A 53 -3.37 10.76 4.59
CA ASP A 53 -2.98 11.38 5.85
C ASP A 53 -3.10 10.34 6.97
N TRP A 54 -2.00 9.63 7.21
CA TRP A 54 -1.97 8.55 8.20
C TRP A 54 -2.18 9.03 9.62
N ASP A 55 -1.83 10.28 9.95
CA ASP A 55 -2.05 10.86 11.27
C ASP A 55 -3.54 11.16 11.50
N ALA A 56 -4.21 11.75 10.51
CA ALA A 56 -5.66 11.96 10.54
C ALA A 56 -6.42 10.63 10.62
N MET A 57 -6.00 9.63 9.83
CA MET A 57 -6.59 8.29 9.87
C MET A 57 -6.37 7.60 11.22
N ALA A 58 -5.19 7.72 11.82
CA ALA A 58 -4.91 7.16 13.14
C ALA A 58 -5.79 7.80 14.21
N ALA A 59 -5.99 9.12 14.16
CA ALA A 59 -6.82 9.85 15.10
C ALA A 59 -8.28 9.39 15.10
N ASN A 60 -8.79 8.89 13.96
CA ASN A 60 -10.16 8.35 13.83
C ASN A 60 -10.21 6.82 13.87
N GLY A 61 -9.12 6.14 14.26
CA GLY A 61 -9.05 4.68 14.35
C GLY A 61 -9.05 3.98 12.99
N TYR A 62 -8.53 4.61 11.96
CA TYR A 62 -8.47 4.08 10.58
C TYR A 62 -9.85 3.73 10.01
N ALA A 63 -10.88 4.49 10.38
CA ALA A 63 -12.27 4.18 10.09
C ALA A 63 -12.54 4.00 8.59
N TRP A 64 -11.88 4.79 7.72
CA TRP A 64 -11.99 4.67 6.27
C TRP A 64 -11.51 3.28 5.78
N TRP A 65 -10.32 2.85 6.22
CA TRP A 65 -9.76 1.54 5.86
C TRP A 65 -10.58 0.38 6.41
N VAL A 66 -11.05 0.48 7.66
CA VAL A 66 -11.91 -0.54 8.26
C VAL A 66 -13.21 -0.70 7.46
N ARG A 67 -13.85 0.40 7.05
CA ARG A 67 -15.07 0.36 6.21
C ARG A 67 -14.79 -0.28 4.85
N ARG A 68 -13.67 0.10 4.20
CA ARG A 68 -13.28 -0.43 2.88
C ARG A 68 -13.06 -1.93 2.92
N ILE A 69 -12.28 -2.41 3.89
CA ILE A 69 -12.02 -3.85 4.07
C ILE A 69 -13.32 -4.59 4.44
N ARG A 70 -14.12 -4.05 5.36
CA ARG A 70 -15.42 -4.65 5.75
C ARG A 70 -16.34 -4.85 4.55
N HIS A 71 -16.46 -3.83 3.70
CA HIS A 71 -17.29 -3.91 2.50
C HIS A 71 -16.82 -5.02 1.56
N LEU A 72 -15.52 -5.09 1.29
CA LEU A 72 -14.97 -6.11 0.40
C LEU A 72 -15.04 -7.53 0.99
N CYS A 73 -14.89 -7.69 2.30
CA CYS A 73 -15.10 -8.98 2.98
C CYS A 73 -16.54 -9.46 2.91
N GLY A 74 -17.51 -8.57 2.68
CA GLY A 74 -18.91 -8.94 2.42
C GLY A 74 -19.16 -9.45 0.99
N ILE A 75 -18.20 -9.23 0.07
CA ILE A 75 -18.31 -9.60 -1.35
C ILE A 75 -17.40 -10.80 -1.68
N TYR A 76 -16.21 -10.84 -1.08
CA TYR A 76 -15.15 -11.78 -1.42
C TYR A 76 -14.74 -12.62 -0.21
N ASP A 77 -14.44 -13.90 -0.44
CA ASP A 77 -13.97 -14.83 0.60
C ASP A 77 -12.53 -14.53 1.04
N VAL A 78 -11.71 -13.99 0.14
CA VAL A 78 -10.31 -13.63 0.37
C VAL A 78 -10.00 -12.32 -0.34
N LEU A 79 -9.29 -11.42 0.34
CA LEU A 79 -8.81 -10.16 -0.22
C LEU A 79 -7.30 -10.24 -0.48
N ARG A 80 -6.87 -9.86 -1.66
CA ARG A 80 -5.47 -9.54 -1.94
C ARG A 80 -5.29 -8.04 -1.78
N ILE A 81 -4.40 -7.63 -0.89
CA ILE A 81 -4.00 -6.22 -0.78
C ILE A 81 -2.78 -6.01 -1.67
N ASP A 82 -2.97 -5.19 -2.68
CA ASP A 82 -1.92 -4.81 -3.62
C ASP A 82 -0.94 -3.82 -3.00
N HIS A 83 0.33 -3.92 -3.37
CA HIS A 83 1.43 -3.07 -2.89
C HIS A 83 1.47 -2.96 -1.35
N PHE A 84 1.40 -4.11 -0.67
CA PHE A 84 1.33 -4.17 0.81
C PHE A 84 2.48 -3.47 1.51
N ARG A 85 3.66 -3.42 0.88
CA ARG A 85 4.81 -2.69 1.43
C ARG A 85 4.53 -1.22 1.73
N GLY A 86 3.57 -0.60 1.02
CA GLY A 86 3.19 0.80 1.21
C GLY A 86 2.67 1.11 2.63
N PHE A 87 2.24 0.09 3.38
CA PHE A 87 1.84 0.25 4.77
C PHE A 87 3.04 0.27 5.74
N ALA A 88 4.18 -0.29 5.38
CA ALA A 88 5.42 -0.12 6.14
C ALA A 88 6.13 1.17 5.74
N GLY A 89 6.27 1.39 4.43
CA GLY A 89 6.85 2.60 3.89
C GLY A 89 6.38 2.85 2.46
N TYR A 90 6.03 4.07 2.15
CA TYR A 90 5.52 4.49 0.86
C TYR A 90 6.43 5.55 0.23
N TYR A 91 6.44 5.59 -1.11
CA TYR A 91 7.25 6.53 -1.85
C TYR A 91 6.41 7.73 -2.29
N ALA A 92 6.78 8.91 -1.79
CA ALA A 92 6.05 10.15 -1.99
C ALA A 92 6.80 11.04 -2.99
N ILE A 93 6.11 11.47 -4.03
CA ILE A 93 6.65 12.28 -5.13
C ILE A 93 5.97 13.64 -5.09
N PRO A 94 6.69 14.78 -5.20
CA PRO A 94 6.05 16.09 -5.22
C PRO A 94 4.98 16.19 -6.33
N TYR A 95 3.80 16.71 -5.99
CA TYR A 95 2.73 16.89 -6.97
C TYR A 95 3.18 17.81 -8.11
N GLY A 96 2.90 17.41 -9.35
CA GLY A 96 3.30 18.16 -10.56
C GLY A 96 4.63 17.73 -11.17
N ASP A 97 5.43 16.90 -10.49
CA ASP A 97 6.63 16.29 -11.06
C ASP A 97 6.26 15.39 -12.26
N LYS A 98 7.20 15.24 -13.19
CA LYS A 98 7.00 14.43 -14.40
C LYS A 98 7.55 13.01 -14.27
N THR A 99 8.41 12.79 -13.29
CA THR A 99 9.07 11.51 -13.00
C THR A 99 9.10 11.28 -11.49
N ALA A 100 9.49 10.08 -11.08
CA ALA A 100 9.60 9.74 -9.66
C ALA A 100 10.99 10.07 -9.04
N GLU A 101 11.90 10.70 -9.78
CA GLU A 101 13.29 10.91 -9.36
C GLU A 101 13.42 11.77 -8.11
N ASN A 102 12.53 12.74 -7.89
CA ASN A 102 12.55 13.63 -6.72
C ASN A 102 11.75 13.10 -5.54
N GLY A 103 11.21 11.89 -5.65
CA GLY A 103 10.44 11.29 -4.57
C GLY A 103 11.31 10.88 -3.38
N ARG A 104 10.64 10.56 -2.28
CA ARG A 104 11.28 10.12 -1.03
C ARG A 104 10.44 9.10 -0.28
N TRP A 105 11.11 8.24 0.46
CA TRP A 105 10.44 7.30 1.34
C TRP A 105 9.85 8.00 2.57
N ARG A 106 8.63 7.63 2.90
CA ARG A 106 7.89 8.02 4.09
C ARG A 106 7.49 6.79 4.87
N THR A 107 7.41 6.90 6.18
CA THR A 107 6.91 5.81 7.05
C THR A 107 5.39 5.67 6.90
N GLY A 108 4.93 4.44 6.72
CA GLY A 108 3.51 4.10 6.69
C GLY A 108 2.91 3.88 8.08
N PRO A 109 1.60 3.53 8.17
CA PRO A 109 0.90 3.33 9.43
C PRO A 109 1.34 2.05 10.17
N GLY A 110 2.02 1.14 9.48
CA GLY A 110 2.48 -0.12 10.04
C GLY A 110 1.35 -0.99 10.57
N TYR A 111 1.65 -1.73 11.63
CA TYR A 111 0.69 -2.65 12.24
C TYR A 111 -0.51 -1.96 12.90
N ALA A 112 -0.41 -0.69 13.27
CA ALA A 112 -1.50 0.03 13.95
C ALA A 112 -2.81 0.00 13.15
N LEU A 113 -2.73 0.15 11.82
CA LEU A 113 -3.89 0.03 10.92
C LEU A 113 -4.48 -1.39 10.99
N PHE A 114 -3.65 -2.42 10.87
CA PHE A 114 -4.12 -3.81 10.86
C PHE A 114 -4.62 -4.27 12.23
N ALA A 115 -4.08 -3.71 13.32
CA ALA A 115 -4.62 -3.90 14.66
C ALA A 115 -6.05 -3.34 14.77
N ALA A 116 -6.32 -2.15 14.21
CA ALA A 116 -7.66 -1.59 14.14
C ALA A 116 -8.60 -2.46 13.27
N VAL A 117 -8.14 -2.93 12.12
CA VAL A 117 -8.89 -3.86 11.28
C VAL A 117 -9.23 -5.15 12.04
N LYS A 118 -8.24 -5.74 12.72
CA LYS A 118 -8.44 -6.96 13.51
C LYS A 118 -9.41 -6.76 14.67
N LYS A 119 -9.33 -5.63 15.35
CA LYS A 119 -10.25 -5.28 16.43
C LYS A 119 -11.70 -5.20 15.95
N GLU A 120 -11.94 -4.61 14.80
CA GLU A 120 -13.28 -4.34 14.27
C GLU A 120 -13.89 -5.46 13.42
N LEU A 121 -13.04 -6.26 12.76
CA LEU A 121 -13.48 -7.29 11.79
C LEU A 121 -13.06 -8.71 12.19
N GLY A 122 -12.31 -8.87 13.28
CA GLY A 122 -11.74 -10.16 13.67
C GLY A 122 -10.53 -10.51 12.78
N SER A 123 -10.59 -11.68 12.13
CA SER A 123 -9.47 -12.16 11.31
C SER A 123 -9.92 -12.30 9.84
N PRO A 124 -10.02 -11.21 9.09
CA PRO A 124 -10.35 -11.28 7.67
C PRO A 124 -9.25 -12.05 6.92
N ARG A 125 -9.64 -12.81 5.90
CA ARG A 125 -8.71 -13.56 5.06
C ARG A 125 -8.04 -12.60 4.08
N ILE A 126 -6.80 -12.22 4.39
CA ILE A 126 -6.02 -11.28 3.59
C ILE A 126 -4.75 -11.98 3.09
N ILE A 127 -4.44 -11.78 1.81
CA ILE A 127 -3.15 -12.09 1.18
C ILE A 127 -2.48 -10.74 0.91
N ALA A 128 -1.23 -10.60 1.34
CA ALA A 128 -0.43 -9.42 1.09
C ALA A 128 0.37 -9.59 -0.21
N GLU A 129 0.26 -8.66 -1.13
CA GLU A 129 1.18 -8.60 -2.27
C GLU A 129 2.52 -8.00 -1.78
N ASP A 130 3.53 -8.86 -1.71
CA ASP A 130 4.86 -8.58 -1.20
C ASP A 130 5.95 -8.81 -2.27
N LEU A 131 5.63 -8.55 -3.52
CA LEU A 131 6.55 -8.70 -4.63
C LEU A 131 7.59 -7.57 -4.66
N GLY A 132 8.71 -7.85 -5.30
CA GLY A 132 9.82 -6.90 -5.42
C GLY A 132 10.78 -6.92 -4.24
N PHE A 133 11.47 -5.80 -3.99
CA PHE A 133 12.47 -5.71 -2.93
C PHE A 133 11.83 -5.57 -1.55
N LEU A 134 11.96 -6.61 -0.73
CA LEU A 134 11.46 -6.64 0.64
C LEU A 134 12.52 -6.14 1.61
N THR A 135 12.22 -5.07 2.31
CA THR A 135 13.01 -4.54 3.43
C THR A 135 12.60 -5.21 4.75
N ASP A 136 13.43 -5.11 5.78
CA ASP A 136 13.19 -5.78 7.07
C ASP A 136 11.90 -5.30 7.76
N ASP A 137 11.54 -4.03 7.60
CA ASP A 137 10.29 -3.46 8.10
C ASP A 137 9.05 -4.06 7.43
N VAL A 138 9.10 -4.32 6.11
CA VAL A 138 8.02 -5.01 5.40
C VAL A 138 7.89 -6.46 5.87
N ARG A 139 9.02 -7.17 6.04
CA ARG A 139 9.04 -8.55 6.57
C ARG A 139 8.49 -8.60 8.00
N ALA A 140 8.86 -7.63 8.83
CA ALA A 140 8.34 -7.51 10.20
C ALA A 140 6.82 -7.28 10.20
N LEU A 141 6.33 -6.37 9.36
CA LEU A 141 4.90 -6.08 9.25
C LEU A 141 4.09 -7.32 8.79
N LEU A 142 4.56 -8.04 7.77
CA LEU A 142 3.93 -9.28 7.32
C LEU A 142 3.82 -10.31 8.44
N LYS A 143 4.91 -10.50 9.18
CA LYS A 143 4.96 -11.43 10.31
C LYS A 143 4.00 -11.02 11.43
N GLU A 144 3.95 -9.74 11.76
CA GLU A 144 3.08 -9.19 12.81
C GLU A 144 1.60 -9.30 12.45
N CYS A 145 1.26 -9.04 11.18
CA CYS A 145 -0.09 -9.23 10.64
C CYS A 145 -0.48 -10.70 10.52
N ALA A 146 0.50 -11.61 10.43
CA ALA A 146 0.33 -13.03 10.09
C ALA A 146 -0.39 -13.22 8.74
N TYR A 147 -0.14 -12.33 7.77
CA TYR A 147 -0.68 -12.47 6.42
C TYR A 147 0.26 -13.28 5.54
N PRO A 148 -0.26 -14.23 4.74
CA PRO A 148 0.53 -14.87 3.70
C PRO A 148 0.91 -13.85 2.62
N GLY A 149 2.16 -13.91 2.19
CA GLY A 149 2.64 -13.20 1.01
C GLY A 149 2.28 -13.92 -0.30
N MET A 150 2.74 -13.38 -1.41
CA MET A 150 2.57 -13.97 -2.74
C MET A 150 3.89 -14.50 -3.28
N LYS A 151 3.81 -15.58 -4.04
CA LYS A 151 4.95 -16.09 -4.81
C LYS A 151 4.53 -16.26 -6.26
N VAL A 152 5.25 -15.60 -7.15
CA VAL A 152 5.06 -15.74 -8.60
C VAL A 152 5.87 -16.95 -9.07
N LEU A 153 5.17 -17.99 -9.53
CA LEU A 153 5.80 -19.27 -9.90
C LEU A 153 6.87 -19.09 -10.97
N GLU A 154 6.67 -18.18 -11.91
CA GLU A 154 7.61 -17.89 -12.98
C GLU A 154 8.98 -17.45 -12.45
N PHE A 155 9.02 -16.72 -11.32
CA PHE A 155 10.27 -16.26 -10.70
C PHE A 155 11.09 -17.43 -10.12
N ALA A 156 10.46 -18.57 -9.83
CA ALA A 156 11.17 -19.78 -9.38
C ALA A 156 12.10 -20.35 -10.45
N PHE A 157 11.89 -20.02 -11.72
CA PHE A 157 12.69 -20.44 -12.85
C PHE A 157 13.75 -19.41 -13.28
N ASP A 158 13.81 -18.25 -12.65
CA ASP A 158 14.87 -17.26 -12.92
C ASP A 158 16.16 -17.67 -12.20
N SER A 159 17.16 -18.08 -12.98
CA SER A 159 18.45 -18.53 -12.46
C SER A 159 19.28 -17.40 -11.81
N ARG A 160 18.88 -16.16 -12.02
CA ARG A 160 19.55 -14.95 -11.46
C ARG A 160 19.03 -14.60 -10.06
N ASP A 161 17.86 -15.12 -9.70
CA ASP A 161 17.26 -14.89 -8.40
C ASP A 161 17.79 -15.85 -7.35
N GLY A 162 18.31 -15.32 -6.25
CA GLY A 162 19.09 -16.05 -5.25
C GLY A 162 18.32 -17.05 -4.37
N GLY A 163 17.01 -17.28 -4.57
CA GLY A 163 16.35 -18.41 -3.96
C GLY A 163 15.07 -18.23 -3.16
N ASP A 164 14.54 -17.02 -2.99
CA ASP A 164 13.27 -16.81 -2.24
C ASP A 164 12.05 -17.45 -2.92
N TYR A 165 12.15 -17.75 -4.22
CA TYR A 165 11.09 -18.33 -5.04
C TYR A 165 11.34 -19.79 -5.45
N ARG A 166 12.51 -20.37 -5.11
CA ARG A 166 12.82 -21.76 -5.50
C ARG A 166 11.91 -22.74 -4.78
N PRO A 167 11.34 -23.73 -5.49
CA PRO A 167 10.66 -24.84 -4.84
C PRO A 167 11.69 -25.62 -4.00
N HIS A 168 11.31 -25.93 -2.78
CA HIS A 168 12.12 -26.73 -1.86
C HIS A 168 11.99 -28.22 -2.18
#